data_64ccaa5d1227b78a0b09c37e1a250b78
#
_entry.id   64ccaa5d1227b78a0b09c37e1a250b78
#
_cell.length_a   1.000
_cell.length_b   1.000
_cell.length_c   1.000
_cell.angle_alpha   90.00
_cell.angle_beta   90.00
_cell.angle_gamma   90.00
#
_symmetry.space_group_name_H-M   'P 1'
#
loop_
_entity.id
_entity.type
_entity.pdbx_description
1 polymer ?
#
loop_
_entity_poly.entity_id
_entity_poly.type
_entity_poly.pdbx_seq_one_letter_code
_entity_poly.pdbx_strand_id
1 'polypeptide(L)'
;MTDHHYVFDRTKEQAELDRLRLLESAFDPQTRQRLENVGVSDGWHCLEVGAGAGSIMNLMSEKVGSTGKVVAVDTDTRFLPSSVSSNTVIVKGDIRTVDLGGSRFDLVHGRYILLHIPEFASVLEKILLLLKPGGWLVFEEPDFSAARCLVGSEDAHRAFDRVTSAIETMYKAIGIDHMAGLKIPKALSALRIKNLFVDNDAPSSRGGSPIARMMGLSAGQLRERYIQTKKCTEKDVDIYRTFAEDLGTWAVYYSTVCVSGQLEIETDGKQS
;
A
#
# COMPACT_ATOMS: atom_id res chain seq x y z
N MET A 1 -6.88 23.39 -6.58
CA MET A 1 -6.78 22.04 -5.97
C MET A 1 -6.67 21.05 -7.12
N THR A 2 -5.51 20.46 -7.35
CA THR A 2 -5.36 19.40 -8.35
C THR A 2 -6.08 18.17 -7.80
N ASP A 3 -7.11 17.76 -8.52
CA ASP A 3 -7.90 16.56 -8.22
C ASP A 3 -6.98 15.35 -8.45
N HIS A 4 -6.31 14.90 -7.40
CA HIS A 4 -5.42 13.73 -7.46
C HIS A 4 -6.29 12.47 -7.47
N HIS A 5 -6.63 12.02 -8.67
CA HIS A 5 -7.32 10.77 -8.85
C HIS A 5 -6.35 9.58 -8.70
N TYR A 6 -6.84 8.50 -8.10
CA TYR A 6 -6.15 7.21 -8.08
C TYR A 6 -5.74 6.81 -9.50
N VAL A 7 -4.49 6.33 -9.68
CA VAL A 7 -3.95 6.09 -11.04
C VAL A 7 -4.73 5.03 -11.83
N PHE A 8 -5.46 4.14 -11.15
CA PHE A 8 -6.29 3.09 -11.74
C PHE A 8 -7.80 3.41 -11.76
N ASP A 9 -8.23 4.62 -11.43
CA ASP A 9 -9.64 5.04 -11.34
C ASP A 9 -10.45 4.81 -12.62
N ARG A 10 -9.78 4.83 -13.79
CA ARG A 10 -10.37 4.66 -15.12
C ARG A 10 -10.18 3.27 -15.73
N THR A 11 -9.68 2.31 -14.96
CA THR A 11 -9.49 0.95 -15.44
C THR A 11 -10.80 0.17 -15.44
N LYS A 12 -10.87 -0.90 -16.25
CA LYS A 12 -12.04 -1.79 -16.25
C LYS A 12 -12.17 -2.44 -14.88
N GLU A 13 -13.38 -2.45 -14.32
CA GLU A 13 -13.67 -2.91 -12.97
C GLU A 13 -13.10 -4.32 -12.68
N GLN A 14 -13.34 -5.28 -13.59
CA GLN A 14 -12.81 -6.65 -13.41
C GLN A 14 -11.28 -6.69 -13.41
N ALA A 15 -10.63 -5.93 -14.31
CA ALA A 15 -9.18 -5.91 -14.39
C ALA A 15 -8.54 -5.29 -13.14
N GLU A 16 -9.21 -4.30 -12.54
CA GLU A 16 -8.75 -3.71 -11.28
C GLU A 16 -8.94 -4.67 -10.11
N LEU A 17 -10.08 -5.37 -10.03
CA LEU A 17 -10.29 -6.40 -9.02
C LEU A 17 -9.25 -7.51 -9.12
N ASP A 18 -8.95 -7.99 -10.33
CA ASP A 18 -7.92 -9.03 -10.57
C ASP A 18 -6.54 -8.54 -10.10
N ARG A 19 -6.20 -7.27 -10.36
CA ARG A 19 -4.95 -6.65 -9.90
C ARG A 19 -4.90 -6.57 -8.37
N LEU A 20 -5.97 -6.13 -7.72
CA LEU A 20 -6.06 -6.07 -6.26
C LEU A 20 -5.93 -7.46 -5.63
N ARG A 21 -6.55 -8.51 -6.21
CA ARG A 21 -6.42 -9.88 -5.72
C ARG A 21 -5.00 -10.44 -5.83
N LEU A 22 -4.27 -10.07 -6.89
CA LEU A 22 -2.86 -10.44 -7.03
C LEU A 22 -1.99 -9.69 -6.00
N LEU A 23 -2.30 -8.42 -5.71
CA LEU A 23 -1.63 -7.65 -4.66
C LEU A 23 -1.85 -8.30 -3.29
N GLU A 24 -3.10 -8.66 -2.95
CA GLU A 24 -3.43 -9.40 -1.73
C GLU A 24 -2.60 -10.71 -1.66
N SER A 25 -2.64 -11.53 -2.72
CA SER A 25 -1.89 -12.79 -2.77
C SER A 25 -0.37 -12.62 -2.62
N ALA A 26 0.17 -11.51 -3.09
CA ALA A 26 1.61 -11.24 -3.01
C ALA A 26 2.05 -10.79 -1.61
N PHE A 27 1.23 -10.01 -0.90
CA PHE A 27 1.68 -9.26 0.29
C PHE A 27 0.95 -9.62 1.60
N ASP A 28 -0.21 -10.26 1.55
CA ASP A 28 -0.97 -10.63 2.76
C ASP A 28 -0.17 -11.48 3.76
N PRO A 29 0.67 -12.44 3.33
CA PRO A 29 1.47 -13.21 4.30
C PRO A 29 2.39 -12.33 5.15
N GLN A 30 3.07 -11.36 4.54
CA GLN A 30 3.96 -10.44 5.24
C GLN A 30 3.18 -9.46 6.10
N THR A 31 2.08 -8.89 5.58
CA THR A 31 1.20 -8.02 6.36
C THR A 31 0.65 -8.75 7.59
N ARG A 32 0.20 -9.99 7.44
CA ARG A 32 -0.25 -10.83 8.56
C ARG A 32 0.83 -10.93 9.65
N GLN A 33 2.05 -11.26 9.27
CA GLN A 33 3.17 -11.37 10.21
C GLN A 33 3.46 -10.05 10.94
N ARG A 34 3.38 -8.92 10.22
CA ARG A 34 3.57 -7.57 10.80
C ARG A 34 2.50 -7.23 11.82
N LEU A 35 1.24 -7.54 11.51
CA LEU A 35 0.11 -7.34 12.44
C LEU A 35 0.23 -8.25 13.69
N GLU A 36 0.73 -9.46 13.53
CA GLU A 36 1.03 -10.37 14.64
C GLU A 36 2.17 -9.83 15.52
N ASN A 37 3.22 -9.29 14.91
CA ASN A 37 4.36 -8.72 15.63
C ASN A 37 3.98 -7.50 16.49
N VAL A 38 3.02 -6.68 16.07
CA VAL A 38 2.51 -5.57 16.88
C VAL A 38 1.46 -6.02 17.90
N GLY A 39 1.04 -7.28 17.87
CA GLY A 39 0.21 -7.90 18.90
C GLY A 39 -1.30 -7.67 18.73
N VAL A 40 -1.79 -7.52 17.48
CA VAL A 40 -3.24 -7.40 17.22
C VAL A 40 -3.99 -8.56 17.87
N SER A 41 -4.96 -8.24 18.74
CA SER A 41 -5.63 -9.22 19.58
C SER A 41 -7.11 -8.91 19.78
N ASP A 42 -7.80 -9.85 20.41
CA ASP A 42 -9.24 -9.74 20.71
C ASP A 42 -9.57 -8.42 21.44
N GLY A 43 -10.68 -7.81 21.07
CA GLY A 43 -11.17 -6.55 21.63
C GLY A 43 -10.56 -5.28 21.06
N TRP A 44 -9.54 -5.37 20.19
CA TRP A 44 -8.93 -4.17 19.59
C TRP A 44 -9.90 -3.47 18.63
N HIS A 45 -9.79 -2.14 18.59
CA HIS A 45 -10.41 -1.31 17.56
C HIS A 45 -9.36 -0.96 16.51
N CYS A 46 -9.56 -1.41 15.30
CA CYS A 46 -8.62 -1.24 14.19
C CYS A 46 -9.20 -0.35 13.09
N LEU A 47 -8.36 0.46 12.48
CA LEU A 47 -8.66 1.22 11.28
C LEU A 47 -7.81 0.68 10.12
N GLU A 48 -8.47 0.29 9.03
CA GLU A 48 -7.85 0.02 7.74
C GLU A 48 -8.03 1.22 6.82
N VAL A 49 -6.93 1.77 6.34
CA VAL A 49 -6.91 2.89 5.39
C VAL A 49 -6.56 2.36 4.01
N GLY A 50 -7.46 2.53 3.04
CA GLY A 50 -7.31 1.98 1.70
C GLY A 50 -7.55 0.47 1.66
N ALA A 51 -8.76 0.05 2.03
CA ALA A 51 -9.11 -1.36 2.21
C ALA A 51 -9.07 -2.21 0.92
N GLY A 52 -9.09 -1.58 -0.27
CA GLY A 52 -8.97 -2.24 -1.57
C GLY A 52 -10.03 -3.30 -1.79
N ALA A 53 -9.63 -4.59 -1.89
CA ALA A 53 -10.57 -5.71 -2.02
C ALA A 53 -10.88 -6.41 -0.67
N GLY A 54 -10.33 -5.91 0.46
CA GLY A 54 -10.78 -6.21 1.82
C GLY A 54 -10.05 -7.34 2.53
N SER A 55 -8.95 -7.87 2.01
CA SER A 55 -8.25 -9.01 2.65
C SER A 55 -7.75 -8.69 4.05
N ILE A 56 -7.10 -7.54 4.25
CA ILE A 56 -6.55 -7.15 5.56
C ILE A 56 -7.66 -6.70 6.51
N MET A 57 -8.68 -6.01 6.02
CA MET A 57 -9.91 -5.73 6.79
C MET A 57 -10.50 -7.02 7.40
N ASN A 58 -10.64 -8.07 6.58
CA ASN A 58 -11.16 -9.36 7.03
C ASN A 58 -10.22 -10.04 8.03
N LEU A 59 -8.91 -10.02 7.74
CA LEU A 59 -7.90 -10.56 8.66
C LEU A 59 -7.95 -9.88 10.04
N MET A 60 -8.05 -8.56 10.09
CA MET A 60 -8.19 -7.83 11.35
C MET A 60 -9.51 -8.16 12.03
N SER A 61 -10.62 -8.24 11.28
CA SER A 61 -11.93 -8.61 11.81
C SER A 61 -11.93 -9.98 12.53
N GLU A 62 -11.25 -10.96 11.94
CA GLU A 62 -11.06 -12.28 12.57
C GLU A 62 -10.22 -12.20 13.84
N LYS A 63 -9.12 -11.43 13.81
CA LYS A 63 -8.18 -11.33 14.95
C LYS A 63 -8.75 -10.58 16.15
N VAL A 64 -9.54 -9.53 15.91
CA VAL A 64 -10.10 -8.72 17.01
C VAL A 64 -11.36 -9.34 17.61
N GLY A 65 -11.92 -10.37 16.99
CA GLY A 65 -13.06 -11.11 17.51
C GLY A 65 -14.34 -10.29 17.65
N SER A 66 -15.34 -10.87 18.32
CA SER A 66 -16.68 -10.25 18.44
C SER A 66 -16.71 -9.05 19.39
N THR A 67 -15.72 -8.89 20.25
CA THR A 67 -15.58 -7.76 21.20
C THR A 67 -14.80 -6.59 20.61
N GLY A 68 -14.04 -6.81 19.53
CA GLY A 68 -13.31 -5.80 18.80
C GLY A 68 -14.12 -5.13 17.70
N LYS A 69 -13.49 -4.21 16.99
CA LYS A 69 -14.11 -3.49 15.89
C LYS A 69 -13.09 -3.17 14.79
N VAL A 70 -13.51 -3.30 13.55
CA VAL A 70 -12.73 -2.83 12.39
C VAL A 70 -13.52 -1.74 11.66
N VAL A 71 -12.87 -0.63 11.38
CA VAL A 71 -13.35 0.40 10.47
C VAL A 71 -12.47 0.37 9.24
N ALA A 72 -13.07 0.19 8.06
CA ALA A 72 -12.36 0.18 6.78
C ALA A 72 -12.76 1.42 5.97
N VAL A 73 -11.79 2.26 5.66
CA VAL A 73 -11.99 3.49 4.88
C VAL A 73 -11.40 3.31 3.49
N ASP A 74 -12.20 3.54 2.46
CA ASP A 74 -11.71 3.58 1.07
C ASP A 74 -12.50 4.61 0.26
N THR A 75 -11.84 5.24 -0.70
CA THR A 75 -12.50 6.14 -1.67
C THR A 75 -13.35 5.38 -2.68
N ASP A 76 -12.98 4.12 -2.95
CA ASP A 76 -13.68 3.21 -3.86
C ASP A 76 -14.06 1.88 -3.20
N THR A 77 -15.26 1.81 -2.69
CA THR A 77 -15.77 0.62 -1.98
C THR A 77 -16.39 -0.45 -2.89
N ARG A 78 -16.32 -0.31 -4.21
CA ARG A 78 -16.92 -1.27 -5.17
C ARG A 78 -16.34 -2.68 -5.08
N PHE A 79 -15.08 -2.78 -4.65
CA PHE A 79 -14.35 -4.05 -4.57
C PHE A 79 -14.46 -4.72 -3.19
N LEU A 80 -15.00 -4.02 -2.21
CA LEU A 80 -15.22 -4.57 -0.88
C LEU A 80 -16.42 -5.54 -0.88
N PRO A 81 -16.43 -6.56 0.00
CA PRO A 81 -17.55 -7.49 0.12
C PRO A 81 -18.86 -6.75 0.44
N SER A 82 -19.96 -7.15 -0.20
CA SER A 82 -21.29 -6.61 0.09
C SER A 82 -21.82 -6.99 1.50
N SER A 83 -21.25 -8.03 2.09
CA SER A 83 -21.56 -8.48 3.45
C SER A 83 -20.24 -8.63 4.21
N VAL A 84 -20.15 -8.00 5.37
CA VAL A 84 -19.02 -8.04 6.29
C VAL A 84 -19.45 -8.57 7.66
N SER A 85 -18.48 -8.96 8.47
CA SER A 85 -18.71 -9.39 9.85
C SER A 85 -19.38 -8.27 10.67
N SER A 86 -20.15 -8.65 11.69
CA SER A 86 -20.89 -7.70 12.54
C SER A 86 -19.99 -6.69 13.29
N ASN A 87 -18.70 -7.02 13.45
CA ASN A 87 -17.68 -6.17 14.05
C ASN A 87 -16.97 -5.24 13.04
N THR A 88 -17.39 -5.23 11.77
CA THR A 88 -16.74 -4.46 10.69
C THR A 88 -17.68 -3.40 10.13
N VAL A 89 -17.16 -2.20 9.92
CA VAL A 89 -17.86 -1.07 9.30
C VAL A 89 -17.05 -0.56 8.11
N ILE A 90 -17.66 -0.52 6.92
CA ILE A 90 -17.08 0.09 5.73
C ILE A 90 -17.53 1.55 5.66
N VAL A 91 -16.58 2.46 5.48
CA VAL A 91 -16.80 3.89 5.31
C VAL A 91 -16.23 4.32 3.95
N LYS A 92 -17.11 4.74 3.03
CA LYS A 92 -16.66 5.36 1.78
C LYS A 92 -16.20 6.79 2.06
N GLY A 93 -14.91 7.06 1.87
CA GLY A 93 -14.35 8.38 2.14
C GLY A 93 -12.86 8.46 1.90
N ASP A 94 -12.36 9.68 1.89
CA ASP A 94 -10.95 9.99 1.78
C ASP A 94 -10.38 10.20 3.19
N ILE A 95 -9.32 9.49 3.55
CA ILE A 95 -8.69 9.59 4.87
C ILE A 95 -8.26 11.03 5.21
N ARG A 96 -8.00 11.85 4.20
CA ARG A 96 -7.65 13.27 4.39
C ARG A 96 -8.80 14.09 4.98
N THR A 97 -10.04 13.71 4.70
CA THR A 97 -11.23 14.53 5.02
C THR A 97 -12.33 13.79 5.76
N VAL A 98 -12.33 12.46 5.76
CA VAL A 98 -13.37 11.66 6.40
C VAL A 98 -13.47 11.97 7.90
N ASP A 99 -14.69 12.09 8.37
CA ASP A 99 -15.01 12.17 9.80
C ASP A 99 -15.30 10.77 10.33
N LEU A 100 -14.52 10.35 11.32
CA LEU A 100 -14.66 9.07 12.01
C LEU A 100 -15.28 9.23 13.41
N GLY A 101 -15.98 10.35 13.64
CA GLY A 101 -16.79 10.56 14.85
C GLY A 101 -16.00 10.56 16.15
N GLY A 102 -14.74 11.01 16.15
CA GLY A 102 -13.87 11.01 17.32
C GLY A 102 -13.41 9.61 17.76
N SER A 103 -13.60 8.60 16.93
CA SER A 103 -13.09 7.22 17.17
C SER A 103 -11.60 7.22 17.46
N ARG A 104 -11.19 6.32 18.35
CA ARG A 104 -9.79 6.09 18.69
C ARG A 104 -9.47 4.61 18.49
N PHE A 105 -8.33 4.33 17.89
CA PHE A 105 -7.94 3.00 17.45
C PHE A 105 -6.71 2.49 18.20
N ASP A 106 -6.70 1.19 18.45
CA ASP A 106 -5.54 0.46 18.98
C ASP A 106 -4.52 0.24 17.86
N LEU A 107 -5.00 0.13 16.60
CA LEU A 107 -4.18 0.01 15.40
C LEU A 107 -4.75 0.85 14.27
N VAL A 108 -3.86 1.53 13.55
CA VAL A 108 -4.13 2.04 12.20
C VAL A 108 -3.18 1.36 11.22
N HIS A 109 -3.74 0.71 10.22
CA HIS A 109 -3.00 0.05 9.15
C HIS A 109 -3.31 0.71 7.80
N GLY A 110 -2.34 0.71 6.89
CA GLY A 110 -2.52 1.05 5.49
C GLY A 110 -1.41 0.47 4.62
N ARG A 111 -1.80 -0.03 3.45
CA ARG A 111 -0.86 -0.62 2.49
C ARG A 111 -1.05 -0.01 1.11
N TYR A 112 0.03 0.59 0.57
CA TYR A 112 0.08 1.23 -0.75
C TYR A 112 -0.96 2.35 -0.93
N ILE A 113 -1.12 3.15 0.12
CA ILE A 113 -2.06 4.27 0.18
C ILE A 113 -1.35 5.63 0.23
N LEU A 114 -0.31 5.78 1.04
CA LEU A 114 0.39 7.04 1.20
C LEU A 114 1.12 7.47 -0.08
N LEU A 115 1.55 6.50 -0.90
CA LEU A 115 2.06 6.75 -2.26
C LEU A 115 1.11 7.64 -3.07
N HIS A 116 -0.20 7.47 -2.92
CA HIS A 116 -1.20 8.22 -3.68
C HIS A 116 -1.53 9.59 -3.09
N ILE A 117 -0.90 9.96 -1.98
CA ILE A 117 -1.15 11.21 -1.25
C ILE A 117 0.12 12.07 -1.28
N PRO A 118 0.21 13.11 -2.11
CA PRO A 118 1.43 13.94 -2.24
C PRO A 118 1.93 14.50 -0.91
N GLU A 119 1.02 14.92 -0.05
CA GLU A 119 1.32 15.53 1.26
C GLU A 119 1.04 14.55 2.41
N PHE A 120 1.50 13.29 2.26
CA PHE A 120 1.19 12.23 3.23
C PHE A 120 1.65 12.55 4.67
N ALA A 121 2.61 13.44 4.87
CA ALA A 121 3.06 13.82 6.21
C ALA A 121 1.90 14.41 7.05
N SER A 122 1.07 15.28 6.46
CA SER A 122 -0.11 15.84 7.15
C SER A 122 -1.19 14.76 7.43
N VAL A 123 -1.26 13.74 6.59
CA VAL A 123 -2.15 12.59 6.81
C VAL A 123 -1.64 11.74 7.98
N LEU A 124 -0.34 11.53 8.10
CA LEU A 124 0.25 10.83 9.24
C LEU A 124 -0.06 11.57 10.55
N GLU A 125 0.06 12.91 10.59
CA GLU A 125 -0.34 13.70 11.76
C GLU A 125 -1.81 13.49 12.12
N LYS A 126 -2.72 13.52 11.13
CA LYS A 126 -4.13 13.22 11.33
C LYS A 126 -4.35 11.81 11.88
N ILE A 127 -3.65 10.83 11.33
CA ILE A 127 -3.73 9.43 11.76
C ILE A 127 -3.30 9.27 13.22
N LEU A 128 -2.26 9.98 13.65
CA LEU A 128 -1.85 9.95 15.06
C LEU A 128 -2.94 10.46 16.01
N LEU A 129 -3.75 11.43 15.58
CA LEU A 129 -4.89 11.90 16.36
C LEU A 129 -6.01 10.87 16.46
N LEU A 130 -6.05 9.87 15.58
CA LEU A 130 -7.00 8.76 15.62
C LEU A 130 -6.51 7.59 16.49
N LEU A 131 -5.24 7.55 16.86
CA LEU A 131 -4.72 6.50 17.74
C LEU A 131 -5.08 6.76 19.20
N LYS A 132 -5.31 5.68 19.94
CA LYS A 132 -5.28 5.69 21.40
C LYS A 132 -3.85 5.95 21.89
N PRO A 133 -3.63 6.51 23.09
CA PRO A 133 -2.31 6.46 23.72
C PRO A 133 -1.81 5.01 23.79
N GLY A 134 -0.60 4.74 23.30
CA GLY A 134 -0.06 3.39 23.17
C GLY A 134 -0.58 2.59 21.97
N GLY A 135 -1.42 3.17 21.12
CA GLY A 135 -1.88 2.54 19.88
C GLY A 135 -0.77 2.47 18.83
N TRP A 136 -0.89 1.50 17.92
CA TRP A 136 0.07 1.22 16.86
C TRP A 136 -0.34 1.80 15.51
N LEU A 137 0.64 2.22 14.73
CA LEU A 137 0.51 2.39 13.29
C LEU A 137 1.36 1.37 12.56
N VAL A 138 0.88 0.89 11.41
CA VAL A 138 1.62 0.02 10.49
C VAL A 138 1.32 0.49 9.07
N PHE A 139 2.35 0.96 8.36
CA PHE A 139 2.26 1.35 6.96
C PHE A 139 3.24 0.57 6.11
N GLU A 140 2.77 0.14 4.95
CA GLU A 140 3.52 -0.62 3.96
C GLU A 140 3.46 0.10 2.62
N GLU A 141 4.58 0.71 2.19
CA GLU A 141 4.59 1.54 0.98
C GLU A 141 5.68 1.12 0.00
N PRO A 142 5.44 1.25 -1.30
CA PRO A 142 6.39 0.80 -2.30
C PRO A 142 7.54 1.81 -2.44
N ASP A 143 8.70 1.26 -2.79
CA ASP A 143 9.84 2.00 -3.32
C ASP A 143 10.23 1.42 -4.68
N PHE A 144 9.89 2.13 -5.75
CA PHE A 144 10.18 1.70 -7.11
C PHE A 144 11.64 1.88 -7.50
N SER A 145 12.46 2.59 -6.71
CA SER A 145 13.90 2.74 -7.00
C SER A 145 14.66 1.41 -6.87
N ALA A 146 14.08 0.43 -6.18
CA ALA A 146 14.64 -0.92 -6.06
C ALA A 146 14.44 -1.79 -7.32
N ALA A 147 13.64 -1.35 -8.29
CA ALA A 147 13.27 -2.16 -9.46
C ALA A 147 14.47 -2.52 -10.33
N ARG A 148 14.60 -3.82 -10.67
CA ARG A 148 15.65 -4.33 -11.58
C ARG A 148 15.30 -5.69 -12.15
N CYS A 149 15.61 -5.90 -13.42
CA CYS A 149 15.61 -7.22 -14.04
C CYS A 149 16.83 -8.01 -13.53
N LEU A 150 16.62 -9.27 -13.16
CA LEU A 150 17.68 -10.16 -12.68
C LEU A 150 18.03 -11.24 -13.71
N VAL A 151 17.01 -11.85 -14.32
CA VAL A 151 17.16 -12.91 -15.33
C VAL A 151 16.18 -12.67 -16.45
N GLY A 152 16.68 -12.54 -17.67
CA GLY A 152 15.91 -12.34 -18.89
C GLY A 152 16.81 -12.17 -20.10
N SER A 153 16.24 -12.08 -21.30
CA SER A 153 16.99 -11.72 -22.52
C SER A 153 17.45 -10.26 -22.45
N GLU A 154 18.41 -9.87 -23.29
CA GLU A 154 18.82 -8.46 -23.36
C GLU A 154 17.66 -7.51 -23.73
N ASP A 155 16.74 -7.94 -24.59
CA ASP A 155 15.55 -7.17 -24.92
C ASP A 155 14.63 -7.01 -23.71
N ALA A 156 14.49 -8.05 -22.88
CA ALA A 156 13.72 -8.01 -21.65
C ALA A 156 14.34 -7.06 -20.62
N HIS A 157 15.68 -7.09 -20.43
CA HIS A 157 16.37 -6.12 -19.58
C HIS A 157 16.11 -4.68 -20.01
N ARG A 158 16.31 -4.39 -21.32
CA ARG A 158 16.06 -3.05 -21.86
C ARG A 158 14.60 -2.60 -21.70
N ALA A 159 13.65 -3.50 -21.96
CA ALA A 159 12.24 -3.19 -21.83
C ALA A 159 11.85 -2.96 -20.35
N PHE A 160 12.37 -3.78 -19.44
CA PHE A 160 12.15 -3.64 -18.00
C PHE A 160 12.63 -2.25 -17.51
N ASP A 161 13.85 -1.84 -17.83
CA ASP A 161 14.43 -0.56 -17.43
C ASP A 161 13.63 0.62 -18.00
N ARG A 162 13.19 0.54 -19.26
CA ARG A 162 12.40 1.58 -19.91
C ARG A 162 11.02 1.71 -19.29
N VAL A 163 10.33 0.59 -19.01
CA VAL A 163 9.01 0.61 -18.35
C VAL A 163 9.13 1.13 -16.91
N THR A 164 10.17 0.73 -16.18
CA THR A 164 10.45 1.28 -14.83
C THR A 164 10.67 2.79 -14.89
N SER A 165 11.46 3.27 -15.84
CA SER A 165 11.67 4.71 -16.06
C SER A 165 10.38 5.44 -16.44
N ALA A 166 9.48 4.77 -17.17
CA ALA A 166 8.15 5.32 -17.49
C ALA A 166 7.27 5.41 -16.25
N ILE A 167 7.26 4.41 -15.38
CA ILE A 167 6.55 4.42 -14.09
C ILE A 167 7.00 5.61 -13.25
N GLU A 168 8.31 5.77 -13.03
CA GLU A 168 8.86 6.89 -12.28
C GLU A 168 8.46 8.25 -12.87
N THR A 169 8.59 8.38 -14.21
CA THR A 169 8.25 9.64 -14.90
C THR A 169 6.77 9.95 -14.79
N MET A 170 5.91 8.95 -14.92
CA MET A 170 4.46 9.10 -14.79
C MET A 170 4.08 9.56 -13.38
N TYR A 171 4.62 8.92 -12.34
CA TYR A 171 4.32 9.30 -10.95
C TYR A 171 4.79 10.73 -10.66
N LYS A 172 6.02 11.08 -11.04
CA LYS A 172 6.54 12.46 -10.89
C LYS A 172 5.69 13.51 -11.60
N ALA A 173 5.17 13.19 -12.79
CA ALA A 173 4.33 14.11 -13.57
C ALA A 173 3.00 14.45 -12.89
N ILE A 174 2.48 13.58 -12.03
CA ILE A 174 1.26 13.78 -11.25
C ILE A 174 1.52 14.11 -9.77
N GLY A 175 2.77 14.49 -9.43
CA GLY A 175 3.15 14.91 -8.08
C GLY A 175 3.29 13.77 -7.06
N ILE A 176 3.32 12.52 -7.52
CA ILE A 176 3.53 11.34 -6.67
C ILE A 176 5.03 11.01 -6.60
N ASP A 177 5.49 10.71 -5.39
CA ASP A 177 6.86 10.25 -5.18
C ASP A 177 6.95 8.73 -5.27
N HIS A 178 7.59 8.21 -6.31
CA HIS A 178 7.79 6.79 -6.53
C HIS A 178 8.68 6.10 -5.47
N MET A 179 9.30 6.88 -4.57
CA MET A 179 10.08 6.43 -3.41
C MET A 179 9.41 6.83 -2.09
N ALA A 180 8.09 6.99 -2.06
CA ALA A 180 7.35 7.46 -0.89
C ALA A 180 7.67 6.61 0.37
N GLY A 181 7.78 5.29 0.22
CA GLY A 181 8.11 4.38 1.32
C GLY A 181 9.36 4.77 2.09
N LEU A 182 10.43 5.21 1.41
CA LEU A 182 11.69 5.61 2.04
C LEU A 182 11.59 6.92 2.86
N LYS A 183 10.52 7.70 2.67
CA LYS A 183 10.33 8.98 3.38
C LYS A 183 9.51 8.86 4.67
N ILE A 184 8.72 7.80 4.80
CA ILE A 184 7.85 7.59 5.96
C ILE A 184 8.64 7.50 7.28
N PRO A 185 9.76 6.75 7.37
CA PRO A 185 10.53 6.68 8.61
C PRO A 185 10.95 8.06 9.12
N LYS A 186 11.41 8.92 8.21
CA LYS A 186 11.79 10.30 8.56
C LYS A 186 10.59 11.13 9.01
N ALA A 187 9.44 10.99 8.35
CA ALA A 187 8.23 11.71 8.75
C ALA A 187 7.78 11.28 10.15
N LEU A 188 7.77 9.98 10.44
CA LEU A 188 7.37 9.45 11.74
C LEU A 188 8.38 9.75 12.85
N SER A 189 9.68 9.78 12.57
CA SER A 189 10.71 10.12 13.56
C SER A 189 10.61 11.56 14.07
N ALA A 190 9.94 12.45 13.34
CA ALA A 190 9.64 13.82 13.74
C ALA A 190 8.36 13.93 14.61
N LEU A 191 7.62 12.84 14.78
CA LEU A 191 6.37 12.77 15.52
C LEU A 191 6.55 12.01 16.85
N ARG A 192 5.55 12.05 17.74
CA ARG A 192 5.59 11.37 19.04
C ARG A 192 5.37 9.85 18.91
N ILE A 193 6.27 9.19 18.19
CA ILE A 193 6.26 7.75 17.96
C ILE A 193 7.41 7.09 18.69
N LYS A 194 7.12 6.06 19.49
CA LYS A 194 8.07 5.13 20.11
C LYS A 194 8.09 3.81 19.36
N ASN A 195 9.07 2.98 19.69
CA ASN A 195 9.20 1.62 19.15
C ASN A 195 9.11 1.63 17.62
N LEU A 196 9.71 2.66 16.99
CA LEU A 196 9.74 2.77 15.54
C LEU A 196 10.59 1.62 14.98
N PHE A 197 9.96 0.78 14.17
CA PHE A 197 10.60 -0.29 13.43
C PHE A 197 10.45 -0.04 11.94
N VAL A 198 11.54 -0.22 11.20
CA VAL A 198 11.58 -0.06 9.73
C VAL A 198 12.13 -1.32 9.12
N ASP A 199 11.39 -1.90 8.20
CA ASP A 199 11.79 -3.03 7.39
C ASP A 199 11.68 -2.67 5.91
N ASN A 200 12.57 -3.23 5.07
CA ASN A 200 12.54 -3.01 3.62
C ASN A 200 12.70 -4.35 2.91
N ASP A 201 11.58 -4.88 2.43
CA ASP A 201 11.52 -6.16 1.75
C ASP A 201 11.53 -5.97 0.23
N ALA A 202 12.55 -6.52 -0.43
CA ALA A 202 12.76 -6.45 -1.88
C ALA A 202 12.84 -7.86 -2.49
N PRO A 203 11.72 -8.60 -2.57
CA PRO A 203 11.73 -9.98 -2.99
C PRO A 203 12.12 -10.12 -4.47
N SER A 204 13.04 -11.05 -4.73
CA SER A 204 13.29 -11.53 -6.08
C SER A 204 12.11 -12.39 -6.53
N SER A 205 11.39 -11.94 -7.53
CA SER A 205 10.15 -12.54 -7.99
C SER A 205 10.31 -13.20 -9.35
N ARG A 206 9.87 -14.44 -9.45
CA ARG A 206 9.81 -15.20 -10.70
C ARG A 206 8.65 -14.71 -11.56
N GLY A 207 8.80 -14.74 -12.88
CA GLY A 207 7.68 -14.57 -13.79
C GLY A 207 6.56 -15.57 -13.49
N GLY A 208 5.31 -15.18 -13.68
CA GLY A 208 4.12 -15.94 -13.26
C GLY A 208 3.78 -15.84 -11.77
N SER A 209 4.64 -15.29 -10.91
CA SER A 209 4.32 -15.03 -9.49
C SER A 209 3.25 -13.93 -9.36
N PRO A 210 2.54 -13.87 -8.22
CA PRO A 210 1.49 -12.85 -8.02
C PRO A 210 1.97 -11.42 -8.27
N ILE A 211 3.16 -11.04 -7.77
CA ILE A 211 3.71 -9.68 -7.98
C ILE A 211 4.08 -9.45 -9.46
N ALA A 212 4.68 -10.44 -10.14
CA ALA A 212 5.02 -10.32 -11.55
C ALA A 212 3.75 -10.12 -12.39
N ARG A 213 2.74 -10.95 -12.19
CA ARG A 213 1.44 -10.85 -12.88
C ARG A 213 0.72 -9.54 -12.60
N MET A 214 0.71 -9.10 -11.33
CA MET A 214 0.13 -7.81 -10.94
C MET A 214 0.81 -6.66 -11.68
N MET A 215 2.15 -6.66 -11.78
CA MET A 215 2.91 -5.63 -12.50
C MET A 215 2.68 -5.70 -14.01
N GLY A 216 2.55 -6.91 -14.58
CA GLY A 216 2.17 -7.10 -15.97
C GLY A 216 0.76 -6.57 -16.30
N LEU A 217 -0.22 -6.80 -15.41
CA LEU A 217 -1.56 -6.24 -15.53
C LEU A 217 -1.53 -4.71 -15.42
N SER A 218 -0.83 -4.17 -14.43
CA SER A 218 -0.66 -2.72 -14.25
C SER A 218 -0.06 -2.06 -15.49
N ALA A 219 0.96 -2.68 -16.10
CA ALA A 219 1.56 -2.18 -17.34
C ALA A 219 0.57 -2.21 -18.52
N GLY A 220 -0.33 -3.19 -18.55
CA GLY A 220 -1.41 -3.23 -19.54
C GLY A 220 -2.46 -2.12 -19.33
N GLN A 221 -2.88 -1.92 -18.08
CA GLN A 221 -3.88 -0.91 -17.70
C GLN A 221 -3.36 0.53 -17.91
N LEU A 222 -2.09 0.76 -17.64
CA LEU A 222 -1.45 2.08 -17.70
C LEU A 222 -0.64 2.30 -18.98
N ARG A 223 -0.76 1.40 -19.98
CA ARG A 223 0.02 1.42 -21.24
C ARG A 223 0.12 2.81 -21.86
N GLU A 224 -1.01 3.48 -22.08
CA GLU A 224 -1.04 4.79 -22.73
C GLU A 224 -0.29 5.84 -21.91
N ARG A 225 -0.48 5.83 -20.57
CA ARG A 225 0.22 6.75 -19.67
C ARG A 225 1.75 6.52 -19.70
N TYR A 226 2.20 5.26 -19.76
CA TYR A 226 3.62 4.94 -19.87
C TYR A 226 4.22 5.43 -21.20
N ILE A 227 3.53 5.20 -22.31
CA ILE A 227 3.98 5.64 -23.64
C ILE A 227 4.04 7.17 -23.72
N GLN A 228 3.05 7.89 -23.13
CA GLN A 228 3.03 9.35 -23.06
C GLN A 228 4.26 9.95 -22.35
N THR A 229 4.93 9.20 -21.47
CA THR A 229 6.18 9.64 -20.84
C THR A 229 7.36 9.73 -21.83
N LYS A 230 7.27 9.08 -22.99
CA LYS A 230 8.34 8.93 -23.99
C LYS A 230 9.57 8.15 -23.46
N LYS A 231 9.44 7.44 -22.33
CA LYS A 231 10.48 6.59 -21.74
C LYS A 231 10.44 5.16 -22.27
N CYS A 232 9.28 4.69 -22.70
CA CYS A 232 9.08 3.38 -23.29
C CYS A 232 8.17 3.47 -24.52
N THR A 233 8.20 2.40 -25.33
CA THR A 233 7.36 2.19 -26.51
C THR A 233 6.29 1.14 -26.20
N GLU A 234 5.30 0.98 -27.10
CA GLU A 234 4.34 -0.12 -27.04
C GLU A 234 5.03 -1.48 -26.97
N LYS A 235 6.06 -1.66 -27.81
CA LYS A 235 6.85 -2.90 -27.85
C LYS A 235 7.51 -3.18 -26.50
N ASP A 236 8.04 -2.17 -25.81
CA ASP A 236 8.64 -2.34 -24.48
C ASP A 236 7.60 -2.80 -23.46
N VAL A 237 6.39 -2.25 -23.50
CA VAL A 237 5.28 -2.67 -22.63
C VAL A 237 4.88 -4.11 -22.92
N ASP A 238 4.81 -4.52 -24.19
CA ASP A 238 4.46 -5.90 -24.55
C ASP A 238 5.55 -6.90 -24.11
N ILE A 239 6.83 -6.56 -24.29
CA ILE A 239 7.95 -7.37 -23.79
C ILE A 239 7.89 -7.47 -22.26
N TYR A 240 7.66 -6.37 -21.55
CA TYR A 240 7.55 -6.36 -20.09
C TYR A 240 6.40 -7.25 -19.58
N ARG A 241 5.25 -7.22 -20.25
CA ARG A 241 4.11 -8.07 -19.91
C ARG A 241 4.39 -9.56 -20.16
N THR A 242 5.04 -9.88 -21.28
CA THR A 242 5.47 -11.26 -21.58
C THR A 242 6.51 -11.73 -20.56
N PHE A 243 7.47 -10.88 -20.21
CA PHE A 243 8.45 -11.13 -19.16
C PHE A 243 7.79 -11.44 -17.82
N ALA A 244 6.73 -10.72 -17.45
CA ALA A 244 6.02 -10.92 -16.20
C ALA A 244 5.30 -12.28 -16.10
N GLU A 245 4.99 -12.92 -17.23
CA GLU A 245 4.36 -14.24 -17.28
C GLU A 245 5.36 -15.39 -17.52
N ASP A 246 6.57 -15.10 -18.01
CA ASP A 246 7.56 -16.12 -18.38
C ASP A 246 8.23 -16.72 -17.13
N LEU A 247 8.00 -18.01 -16.90
CA LEU A 247 8.58 -18.75 -15.75
C LEU A 247 10.12 -18.84 -15.75
N GLY A 248 10.77 -18.50 -16.85
CA GLY A 248 12.23 -18.44 -16.95
C GLY A 248 12.84 -17.12 -16.47
N THR A 249 12.03 -16.11 -16.17
CA THR A 249 12.48 -14.76 -15.82
C THR A 249 12.45 -14.50 -14.30
N TRP A 250 13.25 -13.51 -13.87
CA TRP A 250 13.28 -13.03 -12.48
C TRP A 250 13.52 -11.51 -12.43
N ALA A 251 12.85 -10.84 -11.51
CA ALA A 251 13.04 -9.42 -11.25
C ALA A 251 12.76 -9.06 -9.79
N VAL A 252 13.32 -7.94 -9.32
CA VAL A 252 12.77 -7.14 -8.25
C VAL A 252 11.91 -6.07 -8.91
N TYR A 253 10.61 -6.07 -8.68
CA TYR A 253 9.70 -5.08 -9.29
C TYR A 253 9.68 -3.77 -8.50
N TYR A 254 9.77 -3.83 -7.20
CA TYR A 254 9.95 -2.75 -6.23
C TYR A 254 10.25 -3.35 -4.86
N SER A 255 10.68 -2.55 -3.91
CA SER A 255 10.69 -2.95 -2.51
C SER A 255 9.46 -2.43 -1.78
N THR A 256 9.09 -3.09 -0.69
CA THR A 256 8.06 -2.62 0.24
C THR A 256 8.72 -2.17 1.52
N VAL A 257 8.64 -0.88 1.80
CA VAL A 257 9.10 -0.31 3.07
C VAL A 257 7.95 -0.41 4.05
N CYS A 258 8.11 -1.25 5.06
CA CYS A 258 7.19 -1.34 6.17
C CYS A 258 7.69 -0.48 7.33
N VAL A 259 6.81 0.33 7.88
CA VAL A 259 7.09 1.13 9.06
C VAL A 259 6.01 0.84 10.09
N SER A 260 6.41 0.39 11.28
CA SER A 260 5.53 0.28 12.43
C SER A 260 6.04 1.13 13.58
N GLY A 261 5.12 1.66 14.37
CA GLY A 261 5.47 2.47 15.53
C GLY A 261 4.28 2.65 16.46
N GLN A 262 4.57 3.05 17.68
CA GLN A 262 3.58 3.15 18.75
C GLN A 262 3.47 4.59 19.22
N LEU A 263 2.24 5.13 19.31
CA LEU A 263 2.02 6.46 19.87
C LEU A 263 2.44 6.49 21.34
N GLU A 264 3.23 7.49 21.72
CA GLU A 264 3.65 7.67 23.10
C GLU A 264 2.44 7.77 24.05
N ILE A 265 2.54 7.09 25.18
CA ILE A 265 1.64 7.30 26.30
C ILE A 265 2.11 8.56 27.03
N GLU A 266 1.28 9.60 27.07
CA GLU A 266 1.58 10.73 27.94
C GLU A 266 1.56 10.23 29.40
N THR A 267 2.74 10.10 29.99
CA THR A 267 2.83 9.96 31.44
C THR A 267 2.58 11.33 32.01
N ASP A 268 1.45 11.53 32.69
CA ASP A 268 1.22 12.72 33.50
C ASP A 268 2.43 12.91 34.40
N GLY A 269 3.25 13.93 34.07
CA GLY A 269 4.39 14.32 34.87
C GLY A 269 3.90 14.79 36.23
N LYS A 270 3.75 13.87 37.18
CA LYS A 270 3.81 14.25 38.58
C LYS A 270 5.23 14.72 38.80
N GLN A 271 5.43 16.05 38.67
CA GLN A 271 6.56 16.73 39.29
C GLN A 271 6.45 16.49 40.80
N SER A 272 7.35 15.68 41.32
CA SER A 272 7.66 15.59 42.75
C SER A 272 8.59 16.73 43.16
#